data_e6ee7d444fe35bc7e4463cc2fbefd6a7
#
_entry.id   e6ee7d444fe35bc7e4463cc2fbefd6a7
#
_cell.length_a   1.000
_cell.length_b   1.000
_cell.length_c   1.000
_cell.angle_alpha   90.00
_cell.angle_beta   90.00
_cell.angle_gamma   90.00
#
_symmetry.space_group_name_H-M   'P 1'
#
loop_
_entity.id
_entity.type
_entity.pdbx_description
1 polymer ?
#
loop_
_entity_poly.entity_id
_entity_poly.type
_entity_poly.pdbx_seq_one_letter_code
_entity_poly.pdbx_strand_id
1 'polypeptide(L)'
;APSVLTKNKEELASLKKQVRAKLADVWVNSTTATNEALLEQARVTIEPESETFNSTGIRSDGTLVEALRELGQASDFTATWNELQRYWETEVETRQEFTNEHFDVAWDLSGFDYEATVGHGVGRPDVPSAPGEFSIERRGDLLLGGIYPGGAYTHLLSTKHGGVIQTPRFQIDTDHISLRVLGGDLSFAQLIIENYAVPRGGIYHLRYSPKADRMTWAQWDTTFWKGFTAYIE
;
A
#
# COMPACT_ATOMS: atom_id res chain seq x y z
N ALA A 1 12.76 -15.65 -27.71
CA ALA A 1 12.97 -14.22 -27.35
C ALA A 1 12.03 -13.87 -26.20
N PRO A 2 12.46 -13.09 -25.19
CA PRO A 2 11.59 -12.67 -24.12
C PRO A 2 10.40 -11.90 -24.69
N SER A 3 9.23 -12.04 -24.06
CA SER A 3 8.06 -11.28 -24.46
C SER A 3 8.29 -9.79 -24.21
N VAL A 4 7.57 -8.93 -24.93
CA VAL A 4 7.60 -7.46 -24.70
C VAL A 4 7.32 -7.13 -23.23
N LEU A 5 6.44 -7.89 -22.59
CA LEU A 5 6.12 -7.73 -21.17
C LEU A 5 7.31 -8.02 -20.26
N THR A 6 8.04 -9.13 -20.50
CA THR A 6 9.23 -9.47 -19.72
C THR A 6 10.27 -8.37 -19.82
N LYS A 7 10.49 -7.88 -21.03
CA LYS A 7 11.41 -6.75 -21.26
C LYS A 7 10.99 -5.48 -20.50
N ASN A 8 9.71 -5.14 -20.51
CA ASN A 8 9.19 -3.98 -19.78
C ASN A 8 9.34 -4.13 -18.26
N LYS A 9 9.13 -5.33 -17.71
CA LYS A 9 9.36 -5.61 -16.28
C LYS A 9 10.85 -5.46 -15.92
N GLU A 10 11.75 -5.96 -16.74
CA GLU A 10 13.21 -5.82 -16.55
C GLU A 10 13.67 -4.36 -16.64
N GLU A 11 13.17 -3.61 -17.61
CA GLU A 11 13.46 -2.18 -17.75
C GLU A 11 12.96 -1.37 -16.52
N LEU A 12 11.76 -1.66 -16.04
CA LEU A 12 11.22 -1.03 -14.84
C LEU A 12 12.05 -1.37 -13.60
N ALA A 13 12.44 -2.62 -13.41
CA ALA A 13 13.29 -3.03 -12.29
C ALA A 13 14.65 -2.33 -12.34
N SER A 14 15.26 -2.22 -13.53
CA SER A 14 16.50 -1.49 -13.74
C SER A 14 16.35 -0.01 -13.40
N LEU A 15 15.28 0.63 -13.85
CA LEU A 15 15.00 2.03 -13.57
C LEU A 15 14.81 2.27 -12.06
N LYS A 16 14.04 1.43 -11.37
CA LYS A 16 13.86 1.50 -9.91
C LYS A 16 15.19 1.37 -9.17
N LYS A 17 16.07 0.46 -9.61
CA LYS A 17 17.40 0.32 -9.03
C LYS A 17 18.24 1.61 -9.20
N GLN A 18 18.18 2.24 -10.37
CA GLN A 18 18.87 3.50 -10.63
C GLN A 18 18.31 4.64 -9.76
N VAL A 19 16.99 4.72 -9.61
CA VAL A 19 16.35 5.73 -8.74
C VAL A 19 16.77 5.53 -7.30
N ARG A 20 16.74 4.31 -6.77
CA ARG A 20 17.21 4.00 -5.40
C ARG A 20 18.67 4.38 -5.20
N ALA A 21 19.55 4.06 -6.17
CA ALA A 21 20.96 4.42 -6.09
C ALA A 21 21.16 5.93 -6.07
N LYS A 22 20.43 6.68 -6.90
CA LYS A 22 20.48 8.15 -6.90
C LYS A 22 19.96 8.77 -5.63
N LEU A 23 18.86 8.25 -5.06
CA LEU A 23 18.32 8.71 -3.79
C LEU A 23 19.32 8.44 -2.65
N ALA A 24 19.93 7.26 -2.61
CA ALA A 24 20.96 6.93 -1.64
C ALA A 24 22.20 7.83 -1.79
N ASP A 25 22.62 8.12 -3.02
CA ASP A 25 23.77 8.99 -3.31
C ASP A 25 23.49 10.44 -2.87
N VAL A 26 22.30 10.96 -3.16
CA VAL A 26 21.84 12.27 -2.68
C VAL A 26 21.82 12.30 -1.16
N TRP A 27 21.31 11.24 -0.51
CA TRP A 27 21.22 11.13 0.93
C TRP A 27 22.59 11.09 1.62
N VAL A 28 23.53 10.31 1.08
CA VAL A 28 24.89 10.13 1.64
C VAL A 28 25.78 11.35 1.39
N ASN A 29 25.64 11.96 0.19
CA ASN A 29 26.54 13.05 -0.24
C ASN A 29 25.92 14.45 -0.07
N SER A 30 24.69 14.54 0.47
CA SER A 30 24.04 15.83 0.66
C SER A 30 24.72 16.62 1.77
N THR A 31 25.16 17.83 1.44
CA THR A 31 25.52 18.84 2.42
C THR A 31 24.24 19.37 3.10
N THR A 32 24.36 19.97 4.28
CA THR A 32 23.24 20.55 5.03
C THR A 32 22.33 21.44 4.16
N ALA A 33 22.94 22.25 3.29
CA ALA A 33 22.19 23.13 2.36
C ALA A 33 21.35 22.34 1.33
N THR A 34 21.84 21.19 0.87
CA THR A 34 21.10 20.32 -0.07
C THR A 34 19.95 19.62 0.64
N ASN A 35 20.12 19.26 1.91
CA ASN A 35 19.06 18.68 2.74
C ASN A 35 17.93 19.69 2.98
N GLU A 36 18.26 20.94 3.28
CA GLU A 36 17.26 22.02 3.42
C GLU A 36 16.48 22.24 2.12
N ALA A 37 17.14 22.25 0.97
CA ALA A 37 16.48 22.40 -0.33
C ALA A 37 15.57 21.21 -0.66
N LEU A 38 15.97 19.98 -0.35
CA LEU A 38 15.16 18.77 -0.53
C LEU A 38 13.97 18.73 0.44
N LEU A 39 14.16 19.16 1.69
CA LEU A 39 13.10 19.26 2.69
C LEU A 39 12.09 20.37 2.31
N GLU A 40 12.56 21.50 1.79
CA GLU A 40 11.67 22.55 1.31
C GLU A 40 10.89 22.10 0.07
N GLN A 41 11.50 21.36 -0.84
CA GLN A 41 10.83 20.79 -1.99
C GLN A 41 9.79 19.73 -1.59
N ALA A 42 10.10 18.88 -0.63
CA ALA A 42 9.15 17.94 -0.03
C ALA A 42 8.00 18.66 0.69
N ARG A 43 8.29 19.73 1.41
CA ARG A 43 7.33 20.56 2.11
C ARG A 43 6.32 21.22 1.17
N VAL A 44 6.79 21.79 0.06
CA VAL A 44 5.93 22.40 -0.97
C VAL A 44 5.00 21.37 -1.62
N THR A 45 5.44 20.11 -1.72
CA THR A 45 4.64 19.04 -2.34
C THR A 45 3.56 18.48 -1.39
N ILE A 46 3.68 18.67 -0.07
CA ILE A 46 2.84 18.02 0.96
C ILE A 46 1.86 18.99 1.62
N GLU A 47 2.07 20.30 1.53
CA GLU A 47 1.24 21.33 2.22
C GLU A 47 -0.22 21.49 1.75
N PRO A 48 -0.71 21.12 0.57
CA PRO A 48 -2.06 21.51 0.16
C PRO A 48 -3.22 20.77 0.83
N GLU A 49 -3.00 19.70 1.59
CA GLU A 49 -4.10 18.86 2.08
C GLU A 49 -4.13 18.61 3.60
N SER A 50 -3.42 19.40 4.38
CA SER A 50 -3.29 19.19 5.84
C SER A 50 -4.61 19.35 6.64
N GLU A 51 -5.63 20.02 6.10
CA GLU A 51 -6.90 20.21 6.81
C GLU A 51 -7.76 18.94 6.90
N THR A 52 -7.57 17.99 5.98
CA THR A 52 -8.36 16.75 5.96
C THR A 52 -7.82 15.69 6.94
N PHE A 53 -6.58 15.80 7.36
CA PHE A 53 -5.95 14.87 8.31
C PHE A 53 -6.33 15.08 9.77
N ASN A 54 -6.77 16.28 10.12
CA ASN A 54 -7.16 16.61 11.51
C ASN A 54 -8.47 15.97 11.99
N SER A 55 -9.25 15.39 11.07
CA SER A 55 -10.55 14.79 11.43
C SER A 55 -10.48 13.35 11.94
N THR A 56 -9.33 12.69 11.85
CA THR A 56 -9.17 11.26 12.18
C THR A 56 -8.41 11.01 13.49
N GLY A 57 -8.04 12.04 14.24
CA GLY A 57 -7.35 11.88 15.54
C GLY A 57 -5.93 11.31 15.45
N ILE A 58 -5.37 11.22 14.25
CA ILE A 58 -3.96 10.84 14.05
C ILE A 58 -3.11 12.06 14.41
N ARG A 59 -2.26 11.91 15.43
CA ARG A 59 -1.34 12.98 15.85
C ARG A 59 -0.49 13.42 14.66
N SER A 60 -0.40 14.73 14.46
CA SER A 60 0.44 15.35 13.43
C SER A 60 1.95 15.11 13.65
N ASP A 61 2.32 14.61 14.82
CA ASP A 61 3.68 14.40 15.32
C ASP A 61 4.34 13.08 14.87
N GLY A 62 3.71 12.31 14.01
CA GLY A 62 4.21 11.01 13.53
C GLY A 62 4.37 10.89 12.01
N THR A 63 4.33 11.99 11.26
CA THR A 63 4.46 11.92 9.82
C THR A 63 5.92 11.73 9.40
N LEU A 64 6.14 11.02 8.29
CA LEU A 64 7.47 10.86 7.67
C LEU A 64 8.15 12.24 7.43
N VAL A 65 7.36 13.27 7.12
CA VAL A 65 7.83 14.64 6.88
C VAL A 65 8.41 15.28 8.12
N GLU A 66 7.75 15.10 9.27
CA GLU A 66 8.27 15.62 10.55
C GLU A 66 9.53 14.88 10.98
N ALA A 67 9.55 13.56 10.83
CA ALA A 67 10.75 12.76 11.06
C ALA A 67 11.93 13.22 10.18
N LEU A 68 11.70 13.49 8.91
CA LEU A 68 12.71 14.03 8.00
C LEU A 68 13.16 15.44 8.39
N ARG A 69 12.24 16.27 8.89
CA ARG A 69 12.54 17.61 9.41
C ARG A 69 13.41 17.54 10.66
N GLU A 70 13.05 16.68 11.61
CA GLU A 70 13.84 16.45 12.82
C GLU A 70 15.25 15.96 12.50
N LEU A 71 15.38 15.00 11.58
CA LEU A 71 16.69 14.54 11.11
C LEU A 71 17.51 15.64 10.44
N GLY A 72 16.87 16.49 9.64
CA GLY A 72 17.54 17.61 8.95
C GLY A 72 18.01 18.71 9.90
N GLN A 73 17.41 18.83 11.09
CA GLN A 73 17.76 19.80 12.12
C GLN A 73 18.62 19.21 13.26
N ALA A 74 18.82 17.90 13.24
CA ALA A 74 19.50 17.21 14.31
C ALA A 74 20.99 17.59 14.39
N SER A 75 21.46 17.93 15.58
CA SER A 75 22.89 18.11 15.87
C SER A 75 23.65 16.76 15.88
N ASP A 76 22.97 15.68 16.19
CA ASP A 76 23.43 14.30 16.13
C ASP A 76 22.44 13.45 15.34
N PHE A 77 22.71 13.27 14.05
CA PHE A 77 21.88 12.49 13.15
C PHE A 77 21.67 11.05 13.63
N THR A 78 22.72 10.41 14.14
CA THR A 78 22.66 9.00 14.53
C THR A 78 21.78 8.81 15.76
N ALA A 79 21.89 9.70 16.75
CA ALA A 79 21.05 9.65 17.93
C ALA A 79 19.57 9.86 17.57
N THR A 80 19.27 10.89 16.79
CA THR A 80 17.90 11.21 16.34
C THR A 80 17.32 10.08 15.49
N TRP A 81 18.10 9.52 14.57
CA TRP A 81 17.65 8.37 13.77
C TRP A 81 17.28 7.16 14.64
N ASN A 82 18.13 6.81 15.63
CA ASN A 82 17.87 5.69 16.52
C ASN A 82 16.63 5.92 17.41
N GLU A 83 16.34 7.17 17.74
CA GLU A 83 15.13 7.53 18.49
C GLU A 83 13.87 7.39 17.64
N LEU A 84 13.89 7.90 16.42
CA LEU A 84 12.80 7.74 15.45
C LEU A 84 12.55 6.26 15.11
N GLN A 85 13.60 5.49 14.92
CA GLN A 85 13.49 4.05 14.68
C GLN A 85 12.78 3.34 15.82
N ARG A 86 13.18 3.59 17.08
CA ARG A 86 12.52 3.01 18.26
C ARG A 86 11.05 3.43 18.36
N TYR A 87 10.75 4.69 18.05
CA TYR A 87 9.37 5.15 18.03
C TYR A 87 8.52 4.38 17.00
N TRP A 88 9.03 4.20 15.79
CA TRP A 88 8.32 3.43 14.75
C TRP A 88 8.20 1.94 15.09
N GLU A 89 9.21 1.35 15.69
CA GLU A 89 9.14 -0.05 16.18
C GLU A 89 8.02 -0.20 17.21
N THR A 90 7.94 0.70 18.19
CA THR A 90 6.87 0.70 19.20
C THR A 90 5.49 0.91 18.57
N GLU A 91 5.38 1.80 17.59
CA GLU A 91 4.13 2.01 16.85
C GLU A 91 3.68 0.77 16.07
N VAL A 92 4.62 0.05 15.46
CA VAL A 92 4.35 -1.21 14.76
C VAL A 92 3.88 -2.27 15.73
N GLU A 93 4.56 -2.42 16.86
CA GLU A 93 4.19 -3.37 17.92
C GLU A 93 2.77 -3.08 18.46
N THR A 94 2.48 -1.82 18.81
CA THR A 94 1.16 -1.41 19.30
C THR A 94 0.05 -1.70 18.28
N ARG A 95 0.30 -1.45 17.00
CA ARG A 95 -0.66 -1.77 15.94
C ARG A 95 -0.85 -3.27 15.75
N GLN A 96 0.23 -4.04 15.90
CA GLN A 96 0.17 -5.48 15.80
C GLN A 96 -0.60 -6.09 16.98
N GLU A 97 -0.36 -5.60 18.20
CA GLU A 97 -1.11 -5.99 19.39
C GLU A 97 -2.59 -5.70 19.23
N PHE A 98 -2.95 -4.48 18.79
CA PHE A 98 -4.34 -4.12 18.53
C PHE A 98 -4.97 -5.02 17.47
N THR A 99 -4.25 -5.33 16.39
CA THR A 99 -4.74 -6.23 15.34
C THR A 99 -4.99 -7.63 15.90
N ASN A 100 -4.04 -8.17 16.67
CA ASN A 100 -4.14 -9.51 17.24
C ASN A 100 -5.27 -9.63 18.27
N GLU A 101 -5.58 -8.54 18.98
CA GLU A 101 -6.66 -8.51 19.99
C GLU A 101 -8.05 -8.39 19.36
N HIS A 102 -8.17 -7.68 18.25
CA HIS A 102 -9.47 -7.29 17.71
C HIS A 102 -9.84 -7.96 16.39
N PHE A 103 -8.90 -8.60 15.71
CA PHE A 103 -9.11 -9.21 14.40
C PHE A 103 -8.49 -10.60 14.30
N ASP A 104 -9.22 -11.51 13.69
CA ASP A 104 -8.65 -12.75 13.17
C ASP A 104 -8.09 -12.45 11.77
N VAL A 105 -6.77 -12.47 11.61
CA VAL A 105 -6.12 -12.25 10.31
C VAL A 105 -6.22 -13.54 9.50
N ALA A 106 -7.08 -13.54 8.49
CA ALA A 106 -7.25 -14.69 7.60
C ALA A 106 -6.12 -14.80 6.57
N TRP A 107 -5.68 -13.66 6.01
CA TRP A 107 -4.59 -13.63 5.02
C TRP A 107 -3.75 -12.36 5.14
N ASP A 108 -2.45 -12.55 5.17
CA ASP A 108 -1.47 -11.49 4.96
C ASP A 108 -0.97 -11.54 3.50
N LEU A 109 -1.58 -10.73 2.64
CA LEU A 109 -1.22 -10.64 1.22
C LEU A 109 0.10 -9.90 0.95
N SER A 110 0.79 -9.43 2.00
CA SER A 110 2.14 -8.88 1.91
C SER A 110 3.22 -9.95 2.03
N GLY A 111 2.86 -11.17 2.40
CA GLY A 111 3.78 -12.25 2.71
C GLY A 111 3.41 -13.58 2.10
N PHE A 112 3.58 -14.62 2.89
CA PHE A 112 3.48 -16.02 2.47
C PHE A 112 2.09 -16.41 1.95
N ASP A 113 1.03 -15.82 2.47
CA ASP A 113 -0.34 -16.14 2.06
C ASP A 113 -0.64 -15.78 0.61
N TYR A 114 0.18 -14.90 0.00
CA TYR A 114 0.05 -14.56 -1.41
C TYR A 114 0.21 -15.77 -2.33
N GLU A 115 1.06 -16.74 -1.98
CA GLU A 115 1.28 -17.95 -2.77
C GLU A 115 0.02 -18.81 -2.91
N ALA A 116 -0.86 -18.75 -1.91
CA ALA A 116 -2.13 -19.46 -1.94
C ALA A 116 -3.18 -18.79 -2.84
N THR A 117 -2.94 -17.55 -3.29
CA THR A 117 -3.88 -16.84 -4.17
C THR A 117 -3.77 -17.35 -5.61
N VAL A 118 -4.91 -17.36 -6.28
CA VAL A 118 -4.95 -17.57 -7.72
C VAL A 118 -5.27 -16.27 -8.43
N GLY A 119 -4.95 -16.17 -9.71
CA GLY A 119 -5.28 -14.96 -10.45
C GLY A 119 -4.64 -14.93 -11.83
N HIS A 120 -4.98 -13.89 -12.57
CA HIS A 120 -4.54 -13.72 -13.94
C HIS A 120 -4.40 -12.23 -14.28
N GLY A 121 -3.90 -11.98 -15.47
CA GLY A 121 -3.70 -10.63 -16.00
C GLY A 121 -2.27 -10.17 -15.87
N VAL A 122 -1.90 -9.28 -16.77
CA VAL A 122 -0.54 -8.75 -16.92
C VAL A 122 -0.11 -7.93 -15.68
N GLY A 123 -1.07 -7.30 -15.01
CA GLY A 123 -0.82 -6.52 -13.81
C GLY A 123 -0.66 -7.36 -12.54
N ARG A 124 -1.03 -8.64 -12.54
CA ARG A 124 -0.83 -9.49 -11.35
C ARG A 124 0.67 -9.64 -11.06
N PRO A 125 1.15 -9.28 -9.87
CA PRO A 125 2.55 -9.48 -9.52
C PRO A 125 2.87 -10.97 -9.34
N ASP A 126 4.10 -11.36 -9.62
CA ASP A 126 4.57 -12.73 -9.40
C ASP A 126 4.80 -13.00 -7.91
N VAL A 127 5.20 -11.96 -7.18
CA VAL A 127 5.40 -11.94 -5.72
C VAL A 127 4.84 -10.65 -5.14
N PRO A 128 4.42 -10.61 -3.88
CA PRO A 128 4.00 -9.37 -3.24
C PRO A 128 5.15 -8.38 -3.15
N SER A 129 4.82 -7.11 -3.09
CA SER A 129 5.78 -6.03 -2.92
C SER A 129 6.20 -5.91 -1.45
N ALA A 130 7.50 -5.71 -1.23
CA ALA A 130 8.01 -5.38 0.10
C ALA A 130 7.54 -3.97 0.54
N PRO A 131 7.53 -3.67 1.85
CA PRO A 131 7.28 -2.31 2.34
C PRO A 131 8.26 -1.30 1.72
N GLY A 132 7.77 -0.12 1.38
CA GLY A 132 8.56 0.91 0.70
C GLY A 132 8.69 0.73 -0.82
N GLU A 133 7.91 -0.17 -1.41
CA GLU A 133 7.78 -0.23 -2.87
C GLU A 133 7.16 1.08 -3.38
N PHE A 134 7.53 1.50 -4.57
CA PHE A 134 7.10 2.77 -5.12
C PHE A 134 6.76 2.67 -6.61
N SER A 135 5.86 3.53 -7.06
CA SER A 135 5.58 3.76 -8.46
C SER A 135 6.41 4.94 -8.99
N ILE A 136 6.78 4.87 -10.27
CA ILE A 136 7.50 5.94 -10.96
C ILE A 136 6.50 6.70 -11.82
N GLU A 137 6.40 8.01 -11.58
CA GLU A 137 5.64 8.92 -12.44
C GLU A 137 6.59 9.45 -13.54
N ARG A 138 6.10 9.44 -14.78
CA ARG A 138 6.87 9.93 -15.93
C ARG A 138 6.36 11.29 -16.45
N ARG A 139 5.46 11.91 -15.70
CA ARG A 139 4.83 13.17 -16.10
C ARG A 139 5.13 14.27 -15.09
N GLY A 140 5.44 15.44 -15.59
CA GLY A 140 5.75 16.59 -14.77
C GLY A 140 7.07 16.45 -14.00
N ASP A 141 7.16 17.13 -12.88
CA ASP A 141 8.37 17.23 -12.06
C ASP A 141 8.42 16.14 -10.97
N LEU A 142 7.36 15.32 -10.84
CA LEU A 142 7.29 14.24 -9.86
C LEU A 142 7.97 12.98 -10.41
N LEU A 143 8.97 12.50 -9.69
CA LEU A 143 9.61 11.21 -9.99
C LEU A 143 8.87 10.04 -9.37
N LEU A 144 8.34 10.22 -8.16
CA LEU A 144 7.62 9.19 -7.42
C LEU A 144 6.13 9.47 -7.45
N GLY A 145 5.35 8.51 -7.94
CA GLY A 145 3.89 8.57 -7.95
C GLY A 145 3.24 8.12 -6.64
N GLY A 146 3.95 7.31 -5.84
CA GLY A 146 3.48 6.83 -4.55
C GLY A 146 4.47 5.87 -3.92
N ILE A 147 4.42 5.76 -2.59
CA ILE A 147 5.18 4.79 -1.78
C ILE A 147 4.15 3.92 -1.06
N TYR A 148 4.33 2.60 -1.12
CA TYR A 148 3.33 1.64 -0.68
C TYR A 148 3.84 0.78 0.49
N PRO A 149 2.96 0.39 1.43
CA PRO A 149 3.25 -0.67 2.37
C PRO A 149 3.43 -2.01 1.64
N GLY A 150 3.85 -3.04 2.34
CA GLY A 150 3.87 -4.40 1.78
C GLY A 150 2.47 -4.83 1.30
N GLY A 151 2.40 -5.56 0.19
CA GLY A 151 1.13 -6.01 -0.36
C GLY A 151 1.17 -6.40 -1.82
N ALA A 152 0.04 -6.84 -2.34
CA ALA A 152 -0.12 -7.23 -3.73
C ALA A 152 -0.73 -6.09 -4.56
N TYR A 153 0.04 -5.50 -5.46
CA TYR A 153 -0.36 -4.34 -6.25
C TYR A 153 -0.33 -4.64 -7.74
N THR A 154 -1.46 -4.46 -8.41
CA THR A 154 -1.61 -4.76 -9.84
C THR A 154 -1.21 -3.59 -10.76
N HIS A 155 -0.97 -2.40 -10.22
CA HIS A 155 -0.73 -1.17 -10.99
C HIS A 155 0.74 -0.74 -11.11
N LEU A 156 1.66 -1.42 -10.41
CA LEU A 156 3.07 -0.97 -10.33
C LEU A 156 3.81 -0.94 -11.68
N LEU A 157 3.41 -1.76 -12.63
CA LEU A 157 3.94 -1.72 -13.98
C LEU A 157 3.24 -0.63 -14.81
N SER A 158 1.92 -0.62 -14.78
CA SER A 158 1.08 0.37 -15.44
C SER A 158 -0.37 0.22 -14.99
N THR A 159 -1.05 1.34 -14.78
CA THR A 159 -2.50 1.38 -14.49
C THR A 159 -3.37 0.89 -15.66
N LYS A 160 -2.78 0.73 -16.85
CA LYS A 160 -3.47 0.20 -18.04
C LYS A 160 -3.52 -1.33 -18.08
N HIS A 161 -2.72 -2.00 -17.24
CA HIS A 161 -2.68 -3.44 -17.17
C HIS A 161 -3.57 -3.92 -16.03
N GLY A 162 -4.63 -4.64 -16.38
CA GLY A 162 -5.49 -5.27 -15.39
C GLY A 162 -4.84 -6.50 -14.76
N GLY A 163 -5.13 -6.73 -13.50
CA GLY A 163 -4.78 -7.94 -12.78
C GLY A 163 -5.92 -8.33 -11.85
N VAL A 164 -6.16 -9.62 -11.73
CA VAL A 164 -7.13 -10.20 -10.81
C VAL A 164 -6.38 -11.07 -9.82
N ILE A 165 -6.71 -10.93 -8.55
CA ILE A 165 -6.20 -11.73 -7.44
C ILE A 165 -7.40 -12.28 -6.70
N GLN A 166 -7.43 -13.61 -6.49
CA GLN A 166 -8.49 -14.29 -5.77
C GLN A 166 -7.89 -15.04 -4.59
N THR A 167 -8.51 -14.86 -3.42
CA THR A 167 -8.13 -15.65 -2.23
C THR A 167 -8.54 -17.11 -2.40
N PRO A 168 -7.98 -18.04 -1.61
CA PRO A 168 -8.57 -19.34 -1.42
C PRO A 168 -10.02 -19.23 -0.96
N ARG A 169 -10.80 -20.29 -1.17
CA ARG A 169 -12.16 -20.37 -0.65
C ARG A 169 -12.13 -20.58 0.85
N PHE A 170 -13.07 -19.93 1.53
CA PHE A 170 -13.26 -20.07 2.98
C PHE A 170 -14.74 -20.09 3.32
N GLN A 171 -15.05 -20.61 4.49
CA GLN A 171 -16.39 -20.52 5.05
C GLN A 171 -16.52 -19.23 5.86
N ILE A 172 -17.60 -18.50 5.65
CA ILE A 172 -17.89 -17.28 6.41
C ILE A 172 -18.34 -17.69 7.80
N ASP A 173 -17.60 -17.30 8.83
CA ASP A 173 -17.86 -17.61 10.24
C ASP A 173 -17.98 -16.35 11.12
N THR A 174 -17.63 -15.18 10.57
CA THR A 174 -17.65 -13.89 11.26
C THR A 174 -18.79 -12.98 10.78
N ASP A 175 -19.16 -12.01 11.61
CA ASP A 175 -20.19 -11.03 11.27
C ASP A 175 -19.69 -9.97 10.26
N HIS A 176 -18.39 -9.75 10.23
CA HIS A 176 -17.76 -8.77 9.35
C HIS A 176 -16.48 -9.30 8.76
N ILE A 177 -16.23 -8.94 7.51
CA ILE A 177 -14.95 -9.15 6.84
C ILE A 177 -14.41 -7.78 6.43
N SER A 178 -13.17 -7.51 6.79
CA SER A 178 -12.47 -6.27 6.44
C SER A 178 -11.29 -6.55 5.54
N LEU A 179 -11.10 -5.73 4.51
CA LEU A 179 -9.99 -5.81 3.57
C LEU A 179 -9.36 -4.44 3.42
N ARG A 180 -8.04 -4.39 3.52
CA ARG A 180 -7.28 -3.16 3.27
C ARG A 180 -6.94 -3.06 1.79
N VAL A 181 -7.44 -2.02 1.14
CA VAL A 181 -7.36 -1.85 -0.32
C VAL A 181 -6.91 -0.46 -0.73
N LEU A 182 -6.31 -0.38 -1.91
CA LEU A 182 -5.94 0.83 -2.61
C LEU A 182 -6.41 0.68 -4.07
N GLY A 183 -6.92 1.73 -4.67
CA GLY A 183 -7.23 1.69 -6.10
C GLY A 183 -8.02 2.89 -6.60
N GLY A 184 -7.90 3.16 -7.89
CA GLY A 184 -8.67 4.17 -8.60
C GLY A 184 -10.08 3.71 -9.00
N ASP A 185 -10.74 4.54 -9.79
CA ASP A 185 -12.17 4.37 -10.17
C ASP A 185 -12.52 3.05 -10.85
N LEU A 186 -11.56 2.40 -11.50
CA LEU A 186 -11.78 1.14 -12.22
C LEU A 186 -11.41 -0.09 -11.38
N SER A 187 -10.90 0.13 -10.16
CA SER A 187 -10.53 -0.94 -9.25
C SER A 187 -11.71 -1.30 -8.36
N PHE A 188 -11.79 -2.55 -8.00
CA PHE A 188 -12.75 -3.02 -7.01
C PHE A 188 -12.22 -4.22 -6.25
N ALA A 189 -12.76 -4.44 -5.07
CA ALA A 189 -12.71 -5.69 -4.36
C ALA A 189 -14.14 -6.19 -4.16
N GLN A 190 -14.36 -7.48 -4.28
CA GLN A 190 -15.69 -8.06 -4.04
C GLN A 190 -15.61 -9.38 -3.29
N LEU A 191 -16.55 -9.60 -2.40
CA LEU A 191 -16.78 -10.87 -1.75
C LEU A 191 -17.76 -11.68 -2.61
N ILE A 192 -17.30 -12.84 -3.08
CA ILE A 192 -18.10 -13.72 -3.95
C ILE A 192 -18.55 -14.93 -3.12
N ILE A 193 -19.86 -15.03 -2.94
CA ILE A 193 -20.50 -16.08 -2.14
C ILE A 193 -21.05 -17.15 -3.08
N GLU A 194 -20.77 -18.43 -2.80
CA GLU A 194 -21.23 -19.60 -3.55
C GLU A 194 -21.05 -19.46 -5.08
N ASN A 195 -19.94 -18.83 -5.50
CA ASN A 195 -19.61 -18.55 -6.93
C ASN A 195 -20.54 -17.57 -7.64
N TYR A 196 -21.39 -16.83 -6.94
CA TYR A 196 -22.20 -15.77 -7.54
C TYR A 196 -21.35 -14.51 -7.79
N ALA A 197 -20.58 -14.53 -8.85
CA ALA A 197 -19.67 -13.43 -9.21
C ALA A 197 -20.42 -12.18 -9.73
N VAL A 198 -21.66 -12.31 -10.15
CA VAL A 198 -22.45 -11.18 -10.68
C VAL A 198 -23.34 -10.65 -9.57
N PRO A 199 -23.11 -9.41 -9.11
CA PRO A 199 -23.97 -8.79 -8.10
C PRO A 199 -25.39 -8.60 -8.67
N ARG A 200 -26.35 -9.29 -8.12
CA ARG A 200 -27.77 -9.13 -8.47
C ARG A 200 -28.58 -8.80 -7.23
N GLY A 201 -29.21 -7.62 -7.26
CA GLY A 201 -30.02 -7.13 -6.15
C GLY A 201 -29.21 -6.76 -4.90
N GLY A 202 -29.88 -6.22 -3.89
CA GLY A 202 -29.23 -5.67 -2.71
C GLY A 202 -28.50 -6.68 -1.82
N ILE A 203 -28.84 -7.96 -1.93
CA ILE A 203 -28.29 -8.99 -1.06
C ILE A 203 -26.88 -9.42 -1.46
N TYR A 204 -26.59 -9.48 -2.76
CA TYR A 204 -25.29 -9.93 -3.28
C TYR A 204 -24.35 -8.78 -3.67
N HIS A 205 -24.66 -7.55 -3.29
CA HIS A 205 -23.86 -6.39 -3.65
C HIS A 205 -22.70 -6.16 -2.66
N LEU A 206 -21.83 -7.15 -2.55
CA LEU A 206 -20.64 -7.10 -1.69
C LEU A 206 -19.41 -6.66 -2.46
N ARG A 207 -19.55 -5.55 -3.21
CA ARG A 207 -18.49 -4.96 -4.01
C ARG A 207 -18.11 -3.61 -3.45
N TYR A 208 -16.81 -3.38 -3.32
CA TYR A 208 -16.24 -2.13 -2.88
C TYR A 208 -15.30 -1.55 -3.94
N SER A 209 -15.47 -0.29 -4.29
CA SER A 209 -14.56 0.44 -5.17
C SER A 209 -13.84 1.52 -4.36
N PRO A 210 -12.52 1.41 -4.18
CA PRO A 210 -11.75 2.30 -3.29
C PRO A 210 -11.83 3.77 -3.67
N LYS A 211 -11.75 4.10 -4.96
CA LYS A 211 -11.78 5.46 -5.50
C LYS A 211 -10.76 6.41 -4.86
N ALA A 212 -9.64 5.89 -4.37
CA ALA A 212 -8.65 6.65 -3.66
C ALA A 212 -7.25 6.09 -3.89
N ASP A 213 -6.28 6.99 -4.06
CA ASP A 213 -4.86 6.64 -4.20
C ASP A 213 -4.19 6.33 -2.86
N ARG A 214 -4.97 6.15 -1.82
CA ARG A 214 -4.54 5.82 -0.46
C ARG A 214 -5.18 4.53 0.02
N MET A 215 -4.52 3.85 0.96
CA MET A 215 -5.09 2.69 1.62
C MET A 215 -6.37 3.05 2.37
N THR A 216 -7.42 2.28 2.10
CA THR A 216 -8.72 2.37 2.75
C THR A 216 -9.15 0.99 3.22
N TRP A 217 -10.08 0.94 4.16
CA TRP A 217 -10.71 -0.28 4.59
C TRP A 217 -12.03 -0.48 3.86
N ALA A 218 -12.16 -1.61 3.16
CA ALA A 218 -13.44 -2.17 2.74
C ALA A 218 -13.96 -3.06 3.86
N GLN A 219 -15.18 -2.88 4.29
CA GLN A 219 -15.84 -3.74 5.27
C GLN A 219 -17.18 -4.23 4.72
N TRP A 220 -17.41 -5.53 4.85
CA TRP A 220 -18.65 -6.17 4.47
C TRP A 220 -19.32 -6.72 5.73
N ASP A 221 -20.61 -6.45 5.89
CA ASP A 221 -21.47 -7.16 6.85
C ASP A 221 -21.78 -8.54 6.26
N THR A 222 -21.33 -9.56 6.94
CA THR A 222 -21.45 -10.96 6.54
C THR A 222 -22.40 -11.76 7.43
N THR A 223 -23.09 -11.10 8.36
CA THR A 223 -23.99 -11.73 9.33
C THR A 223 -25.00 -12.68 8.67
N PHE A 224 -25.60 -12.25 7.54
CA PHE A 224 -26.57 -13.04 6.78
C PHE A 224 -25.94 -14.26 6.09
N TRP A 225 -24.63 -14.21 5.84
CA TRP A 225 -23.93 -15.19 5.01
C TRP A 225 -23.09 -16.20 5.80
N LYS A 226 -23.24 -16.20 7.13
CA LYS A 226 -22.56 -17.20 7.96
C LYS A 226 -22.89 -18.62 7.53
N GLY A 227 -21.85 -19.46 7.42
CA GLY A 227 -21.94 -20.83 6.97
C GLY A 227 -21.85 -21.03 5.45
N PHE A 228 -21.91 -19.97 4.66
CA PHE A 228 -21.72 -20.05 3.22
C PHE A 228 -20.22 -20.05 2.85
N THR A 229 -19.90 -20.63 1.70
CA THR A 229 -18.54 -20.59 1.16
C THR A 229 -18.33 -19.33 0.33
N ALA A 230 -17.19 -18.68 0.49
CA ALA A 230 -16.87 -17.46 -0.23
C ALA A 230 -15.40 -17.41 -0.66
N TYR A 231 -15.07 -16.43 -1.48
CA TYR A 231 -13.71 -15.96 -1.75
C TYR A 231 -13.73 -14.46 -2.07
N ILE A 232 -12.59 -13.79 -1.93
CA ILE A 232 -12.43 -12.38 -2.27
C ILE A 232 -11.68 -12.28 -3.60
N GLU A 233 -12.19 -11.43 -4.48
CA GLU A 233 -11.57 -11.07 -5.75
C GLU A 233 -11.19 -9.60 -5.79
#